data_d157638bc37b24520c7c41d8b70c93f8
#
_entry.id   d157638bc37b24520c7c41d8b70c93f8
#
_cell.length_a   1.000
_cell.length_b   1.000
_cell.length_c   1.000
_cell.angle_alpha   90.00
_cell.angle_beta   90.00
_cell.angle_gamma   90.00
#
_symmetry.space_group_name_H-M   'P 1'
#
loop_
_entity.id
_entity.type
_entity.pdbx_description
1 polymer ?
#
loop_
_entity_poly.entity_id
_entity_poly.type
_entity_poly.pdbx_seq_one_letter_code
_entity_poly.pdbx_strand_id
1 'polypeptide(L)'
;MTRLIAPLIALLLSACGQGLAPEAERPDRPVRVVSLDYCADQYVLKLLDREHILALSPDAARKFSYMRDAAEGLPTVRPTAEDVLILKPDLVVRTYGGGPNASAFFRKAGVPVVDVGWTPDIPSVMANTQRIADELGESERGAAVNAQMQQRLADLRQRTDGQVALYMTPAGVTTGPGSLIHEMIEAAGLTNMQTEPGWRSIPLERLAYEKPDLVAAAFFGSRTNHPDAWSPMKHPVARTQLTKSEVVSLEGAWTSCSGWFLMDAVEAMAEGTER
;
A
#
# COMPACT_ATOMS: atom_id res chain seq x y z
N MET A 1 50.19 45.90 53.77
CA MET A 1 50.31 45.28 52.41
C MET A 1 49.77 43.88 52.49
N THR A 2 48.51 43.66 52.25
CA THR A 2 47.83 42.36 52.42
C THR A 2 47.32 41.96 51.04
N ARG A 3 47.88 40.92 50.43
CA ARG A 3 47.51 40.39 49.15
C ARG A 3 46.39 39.38 49.34
N LEU A 4 45.16 39.67 48.78
CA LEU A 4 44.08 38.77 48.67
C LEU A 4 44.29 37.83 47.44
N ILE A 5 44.34 36.53 47.69
CA ILE A 5 44.33 35.48 46.65
C ILE A 5 42.90 35.00 46.48
N ALA A 6 42.34 35.23 45.33
CA ALA A 6 41.01 34.69 44.96
C ALA A 6 41.18 33.28 44.34
N PRO A 7 40.37 32.29 44.74
CA PRO A 7 40.42 30.98 44.09
C PRO A 7 39.55 31.00 42.80
N LEU A 8 40.17 30.57 41.71
CA LEU A 8 39.54 30.35 40.41
C LEU A 8 38.79 29.01 40.45
N ILE A 9 37.46 29.03 40.51
CA ILE A 9 36.64 27.83 40.42
C ILE A 9 36.45 27.51 38.93
N ALA A 10 37.14 26.48 38.44
CA ALA A 10 36.94 25.92 37.11
C ALA A 10 35.66 25.07 37.08
N LEU A 11 34.60 25.56 36.45
CA LEU A 11 33.36 24.79 36.15
C LEU A 11 33.68 23.83 35.01
N LEU A 12 33.79 22.54 35.30
CA LEU A 12 33.83 21.46 34.33
C LEU A 12 32.39 21.20 33.83
N LEU A 13 32.02 21.76 32.70
CA LEU A 13 30.80 21.41 31.94
C LEU A 13 31.03 20.03 31.33
N SER A 14 30.51 18.97 31.98
CA SER A 14 30.35 17.66 31.38
C SER A 14 29.25 17.72 30.32
N ALA A 15 29.65 17.88 29.07
CA ALA A 15 28.77 17.68 27.92
C ALA A 15 28.40 16.19 27.83
N CYS A 16 27.24 15.82 28.35
CA CYS A 16 26.61 14.54 27.99
C CYS A 16 26.29 14.58 26.50
N GLY A 17 27.20 14.16 25.66
CA GLY A 17 26.93 13.81 24.30
C GLY A 17 25.95 12.62 24.28
N GLN A 18 24.68 12.86 23.99
CA GLN A 18 23.78 11.81 23.61
C GLN A 18 24.30 11.29 22.25
N GLY A 19 25.14 10.28 22.29
CA GLY A 19 25.49 9.51 21.11
C GLY A 19 24.20 8.96 20.53
N LEU A 20 23.85 9.38 19.33
CA LEU A 20 22.85 8.69 18.50
C LEU A 20 23.28 7.22 18.49
N ALA A 21 22.36 6.34 18.90
CA ALA A 21 22.62 4.91 18.76
C ALA A 21 23.00 4.66 17.28
N PRO A 22 24.05 3.88 17.01
CA PRO A 22 24.42 3.59 15.64
C PRO A 22 23.21 3.02 14.92
N GLU A 23 22.91 3.57 13.75
CA GLU A 23 21.89 3.02 12.87
C GLU A 23 22.27 1.57 12.58
N ALA A 24 21.33 0.65 12.81
CA ALA A 24 21.59 -0.77 12.61
C ALA A 24 22.03 -0.98 11.16
N GLU A 25 23.22 -1.53 10.98
CA GLU A 25 23.78 -1.78 9.65
C GLU A 25 22.90 -2.80 8.93
N ARG A 26 22.40 -2.42 7.76
CA ARG A 26 21.52 -3.28 6.96
C ARG A 26 22.37 -4.32 6.24
N PRO A 27 22.05 -5.62 6.33
CA PRO A 27 22.78 -6.63 5.56
C PRO A 27 22.60 -6.40 4.06
N ASP A 28 23.61 -6.68 3.25
CA ASP A 28 23.56 -6.57 1.79
C ASP A 28 22.40 -7.39 1.20
N ARG A 29 22.15 -8.57 1.79
CA ARG A 29 20.99 -9.41 1.50
C ARG A 29 20.46 -10.01 2.80
N PRO A 30 19.29 -9.58 3.28
CA PRO A 30 18.70 -10.15 4.49
C PRO A 30 18.22 -11.58 4.22
N VAL A 31 18.53 -12.51 5.11
CA VAL A 31 18.16 -13.93 4.99
C VAL A 31 17.03 -14.33 5.95
N ARG A 32 16.61 -13.43 6.82
CA ARG A 32 15.59 -13.67 7.87
C ARG A 32 14.63 -12.50 7.92
N VAL A 33 13.70 -12.46 6.98
CA VAL A 33 12.76 -11.32 6.83
C VAL A 33 11.43 -11.63 7.49
N VAL A 34 10.90 -10.69 8.26
CA VAL A 34 9.55 -10.71 8.82
C VAL A 34 8.72 -9.58 8.21
N SER A 35 7.50 -9.92 7.77
CA SER A 35 6.50 -8.95 7.33
C SER A 35 5.42 -8.76 8.40
N LEU A 36 4.99 -7.51 8.65
CA LEU A 36 4.10 -7.17 9.75
C LEU A 36 2.63 -6.96 9.34
N ASP A 37 2.35 -6.81 8.06
CA ASP A 37 0.99 -6.59 7.55
C ASP A 37 0.84 -7.12 6.13
N TYR A 38 -0.41 -7.37 5.71
CA TYR A 38 -0.65 -8.01 4.43
C TYR A 38 -0.24 -7.16 3.22
N CYS A 39 -0.10 -5.84 3.34
CA CYS A 39 0.44 -5.01 2.26
C CYS A 39 1.95 -5.23 2.10
N ALA A 40 2.68 -5.31 3.20
CA ALA A 40 4.11 -5.65 3.21
C ALA A 40 4.34 -7.11 2.73
N ASP A 41 3.44 -8.04 3.10
CA ASP A 41 3.52 -9.44 2.66
C ASP A 41 3.59 -9.57 1.14
N GLN A 42 2.90 -8.69 0.38
CA GLN A 42 2.93 -8.75 -1.08
C GLN A 42 4.35 -8.59 -1.63
N TYR A 43 5.08 -7.60 -1.12
CA TYR A 43 6.46 -7.31 -1.54
C TYR A 43 7.42 -8.42 -1.12
N VAL A 44 7.31 -8.90 0.11
CA VAL A 44 8.14 -9.99 0.63
C VAL A 44 7.93 -11.27 -0.18
N LEU A 45 6.66 -11.65 -0.44
CA LEU A 45 6.31 -12.83 -1.22
C LEU A 45 6.69 -12.73 -2.71
N LYS A 46 6.71 -11.53 -3.28
CA LYS A 46 7.07 -11.30 -4.69
C LYS A 46 8.56 -11.26 -4.93
N LEU A 47 9.30 -10.68 -3.98
CA LEU A 47 10.69 -10.32 -4.19
C LEU A 47 11.67 -11.32 -3.58
N LEU A 48 11.29 -12.06 -2.52
CA LEU A 48 12.18 -12.99 -1.84
C LEU A 48 11.91 -14.46 -2.17
N ASP A 49 12.93 -15.29 -2.05
CA ASP A 49 12.76 -16.73 -1.99
C ASP A 49 12.14 -17.13 -0.64
N ARG A 50 11.33 -18.19 -0.64
CA ARG A 50 10.58 -18.64 0.56
C ARG A 50 11.46 -18.89 1.78
N GLU A 51 12.69 -19.37 1.55
CA GLU A 51 13.67 -19.67 2.61
C GLU A 51 14.15 -18.45 3.37
N HIS A 52 14.04 -17.25 2.78
CA HIS A 52 14.36 -15.96 3.42
C HIS A 52 13.19 -15.36 4.17
N ILE A 53 11.99 -15.91 4.03
CA ILE A 53 10.78 -15.44 4.70
C ILE A 53 10.63 -16.17 6.03
N LEU A 54 10.96 -15.48 7.11
CA LEU A 54 10.91 -16.03 8.46
C LEU A 54 9.46 -16.14 8.99
N ALA A 55 8.67 -15.10 8.75
CA ALA A 55 7.23 -15.10 9.02
C ALA A 55 6.53 -13.97 8.28
N LEU A 56 5.25 -14.20 7.98
CA LEU A 56 4.32 -13.24 7.40
C LEU A 56 3.32 -12.72 8.45
N SER A 57 2.51 -11.75 8.05
CA SER A 57 1.41 -11.30 8.88
C SER A 57 0.31 -12.36 9.02
N PRO A 58 -0.55 -12.29 10.05
CA PRO A 58 -1.68 -13.20 10.20
C PRO A 58 -2.72 -13.10 9.07
N ASP A 59 -2.68 -12.01 8.31
CA ASP A 59 -3.62 -11.74 7.22
C ASP A 59 -3.07 -12.15 5.83
N ALA A 60 -1.85 -12.69 5.73
CA ALA A 60 -1.18 -13.02 4.47
C ALA A 60 -1.99 -13.93 3.53
N ALA A 61 -2.74 -14.91 4.10
CA ALA A 61 -3.56 -15.86 3.34
C ALA A 61 -5.04 -15.44 3.21
N ARG A 62 -5.39 -14.20 3.56
CA ARG A 62 -6.78 -13.71 3.47
C ARG A 62 -7.18 -13.37 2.04
N LYS A 63 -8.47 -13.43 1.73
CA LYS A 63 -9.03 -13.16 0.39
C LYS A 63 -8.63 -11.81 -0.21
N PHE A 64 -8.38 -10.81 0.63
CA PHE A 64 -7.93 -9.48 0.22
C PHE A 64 -6.41 -9.37 0.04
N SER A 65 -5.64 -10.42 0.35
CA SER A 65 -4.21 -10.50 0.06
C SER A 65 -4.00 -11.02 -1.36
N TYR A 66 -3.29 -10.27 -2.20
CA TYR A 66 -3.05 -10.63 -3.59
C TYR A 66 -2.20 -11.92 -3.71
N MET A 67 -1.11 -11.99 -2.94
CA MET A 67 -0.18 -13.12 -2.95
C MET A 67 -0.58 -14.25 -1.99
N ARG A 68 -1.89 -14.36 -1.62
CA ARG A 68 -2.39 -15.33 -0.63
C ARG A 68 -1.99 -16.78 -0.90
N ASP A 69 -1.96 -17.16 -2.19
CA ASP A 69 -1.61 -18.55 -2.57
C ASP A 69 -0.11 -18.82 -2.37
N ALA A 70 0.74 -17.80 -2.60
CA ALA A 70 2.17 -17.88 -2.31
C ALA A 70 2.49 -17.91 -0.81
N ALA A 71 1.59 -17.41 0.02
CA ALA A 71 1.71 -17.42 1.48
C ALA A 71 1.42 -18.79 2.11
N GLU A 72 0.81 -19.72 1.36
CA GLU A 72 0.42 -21.02 1.88
C GLU A 72 1.62 -21.81 2.42
N GLY A 73 1.48 -22.30 3.66
CA GLY A 73 2.52 -23.07 4.34
C GLY A 73 3.69 -22.26 4.91
N LEU A 74 3.69 -20.91 4.78
CA LEU A 74 4.65 -20.05 5.47
C LEU A 74 4.21 -19.73 6.89
N PRO A 75 5.15 -19.63 7.85
CA PRO A 75 4.83 -19.23 9.22
C PRO A 75 4.21 -17.82 9.26
N THR A 76 3.35 -17.58 10.25
CA THR A 76 2.82 -16.25 10.55
C THR A 76 3.19 -15.79 11.95
N VAL A 77 3.30 -14.48 12.17
CA VAL A 77 3.59 -13.89 13.47
C VAL A 77 2.65 -12.72 13.74
N ARG A 78 2.24 -12.55 14.99
CA ARG A 78 1.54 -11.33 15.40
C ARG A 78 2.47 -10.12 15.27
N PRO A 79 2.00 -8.96 14.78
CA PRO A 79 2.83 -7.79 14.57
C PRO A 79 3.13 -7.04 15.90
N THR A 80 3.43 -7.79 16.97
CA THR A 80 3.91 -7.23 18.23
C THR A 80 5.43 -7.29 18.30
N ALA A 81 6.03 -6.34 18.98
CA ALA A 81 7.49 -6.26 19.05
C ALA A 81 8.10 -7.52 19.71
N GLU A 82 7.46 -8.03 20.74
CA GLU A 82 7.92 -9.21 21.48
C GLU A 82 7.91 -10.46 20.59
N ASP A 83 6.78 -10.72 19.91
CA ASP A 83 6.65 -11.89 19.05
C ASP A 83 7.63 -11.88 17.88
N VAL A 84 7.88 -10.69 17.30
CA VAL A 84 8.79 -10.53 16.18
C VAL A 84 10.26 -10.65 16.60
N LEU A 85 10.67 -10.02 17.71
CA LEU A 85 12.08 -10.05 18.16
C LEU A 85 12.53 -11.43 18.63
N ILE A 86 11.62 -12.28 19.14
CA ILE A 86 11.92 -13.68 19.50
C ILE A 86 12.41 -14.45 18.27
N LEU A 87 11.89 -14.12 17.08
CA LEU A 87 12.29 -14.76 15.82
C LEU A 87 13.68 -14.35 15.35
N LYS A 88 14.27 -13.30 15.93
CA LYS A 88 15.59 -12.73 15.55
C LYS A 88 15.66 -12.43 14.04
N PRO A 89 14.82 -11.56 13.49
CA PRO A 89 14.88 -11.18 12.09
C PRO A 89 16.11 -10.30 11.80
N ASP A 90 16.64 -10.39 10.57
CA ASP A 90 17.63 -9.47 10.04
C ASP A 90 16.97 -8.18 9.53
N LEU A 91 15.71 -8.28 9.11
CA LEU A 91 14.95 -7.17 8.54
C LEU A 91 13.45 -7.33 8.81
N VAL A 92 12.80 -6.22 9.05
CA VAL A 92 11.34 -6.13 9.15
C VAL A 92 10.80 -5.30 7.99
N VAL A 93 9.75 -5.78 7.31
CA VAL A 93 9.02 -5.03 6.27
C VAL A 93 7.64 -4.71 6.80
N ARG A 94 7.18 -3.47 6.62
CA ARG A 94 5.86 -3.04 7.08
C ARG A 94 5.27 -1.89 6.27
N THR A 95 3.94 -1.77 6.31
CA THR A 95 3.20 -0.57 5.91
C THR A 95 2.63 0.12 7.16
N TYR A 96 1.80 -0.58 7.91
CA TYR A 96 1.14 -0.09 9.14
C TYR A 96 1.27 -1.06 10.32
N GLY A 97 1.69 -2.30 10.08
CA GLY A 97 1.80 -3.35 11.08
C GLY A 97 2.70 -2.95 12.27
N GLY A 98 2.34 -3.39 13.47
CA GLY A 98 3.05 -3.05 14.70
C GLY A 98 2.74 -1.67 15.27
N GLY A 99 1.88 -0.88 14.60
CA GLY A 99 1.46 0.44 15.04
C GLY A 99 2.43 1.59 14.72
N PRO A 100 2.12 2.83 15.12
CA PRO A 100 2.82 4.03 14.65
C PRO A 100 4.30 4.12 15.05
N ASN A 101 4.67 3.51 16.16
CA ASN A 101 6.04 3.57 16.69
C ASN A 101 6.90 2.34 16.34
N ALA A 102 6.36 1.37 15.59
CA ALA A 102 7.02 0.09 15.34
C ALA A 102 8.39 0.25 14.68
N SER A 103 8.50 1.09 13.62
CA SER A 103 9.75 1.31 12.92
C SER A 103 10.85 1.86 13.84
N ALA A 104 10.52 2.84 14.67
CA ALA A 104 11.48 3.41 15.64
C ALA A 104 11.86 2.37 16.70
N PHE A 105 10.92 1.55 17.15
CA PHE A 105 11.16 0.50 18.15
C PHE A 105 12.12 -0.58 17.62
N PHE A 106 11.86 -1.13 16.43
CA PHE A 106 12.70 -2.16 15.83
C PHE A 106 14.11 -1.65 15.54
N ARG A 107 14.25 -0.43 14.98
CA ARG A 107 15.58 0.19 14.77
C ARG A 107 16.34 0.35 16.08
N LYS A 108 15.67 0.77 17.17
CA LYS A 108 16.29 0.86 18.52
C LYS A 108 16.71 -0.52 19.04
N ALA A 109 15.99 -1.59 18.67
CA ALA A 109 16.35 -2.96 19.01
C ALA A 109 17.44 -3.55 18.08
N GLY A 110 18.01 -2.74 17.17
CA GLY A 110 19.05 -3.19 16.24
C GLY A 110 18.52 -3.94 15.02
N VAL A 111 17.21 -3.87 14.74
CA VAL A 111 16.59 -4.51 13.57
C VAL A 111 16.21 -3.43 12.55
N PRO A 112 16.81 -3.43 11.34
CA PRO A 112 16.43 -2.55 10.25
C PRO A 112 14.98 -2.72 9.85
N VAL A 113 14.36 -1.63 9.33
CA VAL A 113 12.96 -1.66 8.89
C VAL A 113 12.84 -1.03 7.51
N VAL A 114 12.19 -1.74 6.61
CA VAL A 114 11.70 -1.23 5.33
C VAL A 114 10.23 -0.84 5.50
N ASP A 115 9.96 0.45 5.46
CA ASP A 115 8.59 0.97 5.40
C ASP A 115 8.13 1.02 3.93
N VAL A 116 7.01 0.37 3.61
CA VAL A 116 6.47 0.34 2.23
C VAL A 116 6.11 1.75 1.75
N GLY A 117 5.58 2.58 2.64
CA GLY A 117 5.33 3.99 2.33
C GLY A 117 4.02 4.23 1.56
N TRP A 118 3.82 5.47 1.14
CA TRP A 118 2.64 5.97 0.43
C TRP A 118 2.95 6.18 -1.06
N THR A 119 2.04 5.74 -1.93
CA THR A 119 2.18 5.82 -3.39
C THR A 119 0.87 6.30 -4.01
N PRO A 120 0.75 7.59 -4.32
CA PRO A 120 -0.49 8.21 -4.84
C PRO A 120 -0.74 7.94 -6.32
N ASP A 121 0.26 7.52 -7.09
CA ASP A 121 0.23 7.34 -8.54
C ASP A 121 1.01 6.10 -8.99
N ILE A 122 0.81 5.70 -10.24
CA ILE A 122 1.47 4.52 -10.82
C ILE A 122 3.00 4.68 -10.89
N PRO A 123 3.58 5.82 -11.29
CA PRO A 123 5.03 6.02 -11.24
C PRO A 123 5.62 5.85 -9.86
N SER A 124 4.96 6.35 -8.82
CA SER A 124 5.43 6.18 -7.44
C SER A 124 5.32 4.73 -6.94
N VAL A 125 4.32 3.96 -7.41
CA VAL A 125 4.25 2.50 -7.14
C VAL A 125 5.47 1.79 -7.73
N MET A 126 5.85 2.11 -8.97
CA MET A 126 7.03 1.52 -9.63
C MET A 126 8.33 1.90 -8.92
N ALA A 127 8.50 3.19 -8.62
CA ALA A 127 9.67 3.68 -7.88
C ALA A 127 9.79 3.02 -6.51
N ASN A 128 8.67 2.88 -5.81
CA ASN A 128 8.60 2.23 -4.49
C ASN A 128 8.90 0.72 -4.57
N THR A 129 8.40 0.05 -5.60
CA THR A 129 8.70 -1.38 -5.85
C THR A 129 10.21 -1.57 -6.04
N GLN A 130 10.87 -0.72 -6.84
CA GLN A 130 12.32 -0.78 -7.01
C GLN A 130 13.06 -0.51 -5.71
N ARG A 131 12.69 0.55 -4.98
CA ARG A 131 13.31 0.89 -3.69
C ARG A 131 13.20 -0.26 -2.69
N ILE A 132 12.04 -0.89 -2.56
CA ILE A 132 11.86 -2.03 -1.65
C ILE A 132 12.71 -3.21 -2.10
N ALA A 133 12.76 -3.49 -3.41
CA ALA A 133 13.60 -4.55 -3.95
C ALA A 133 15.10 -4.30 -3.67
N ASP A 134 15.57 -3.06 -3.84
CA ASP A 134 16.95 -2.68 -3.54
C ASP A 134 17.25 -2.87 -2.04
N GLU A 135 16.33 -2.48 -1.17
CA GLU A 135 16.46 -2.65 0.27
C GLU A 135 16.40 -4.13 0.73
N LEU A 136 15.80 -4.99 -0.08
CA LEU A 136 15.78 -6.45 0.12
C LEU A 136 16.98 -7.18 -0.53
N GLY A 137 17.85 -6.45 -1.26
CA GLY A 137 18.96 -7.05 -2.03
C GLY A 137 18.50 -7.79 -3.30
N GLU A 138 17.32 -7.44 -3.82
CA GLU A 138 16.67 -8.10 -4.96
C GLU A 138 16.40 -7.12 -6.11
N SER A 139 17.34 -6.21 -6.40
CA SER A 139 17.20 -5.13 -7.39
C SER A 139 16.76 -5.62 -8.77
N GLU A 140 17.30 -6.76 -9.23
CA GLU A 140 16.93 -7.34 -10.53
C GLU A 140 15.47 -7.81 -10.57
N ARG A 141 14.97 -8.38 -9.46
CA ARG A 141 13.55 -8.77 -9.34
C ARG A 141 12.64 -7.55 -9.35
N GLY A 142 13.03 -6.48 -8.66
CA GLY A 142 12.32 -5.19 -8.71
C GLY A 142 12.23 -4.62 -10.12
N ALA A 143 13.37 -4.59 -10.82
CA ALA A 143 13.43 -4.14 -12.22
C ALA A 143 12.55 -4.99 -13.15
N ALA A 144 12.54 -6.32 -12.98
CA ALA A 144 11.68 -7.21 -13.76
C ALA A 144 10.19 -6.98 -13.51
N VAL A 145 9.78 -6.75 -12.24
CA VAL A 145 8.40 -6.40 -11.89
C VAL A 145 7.98 -5.09 -12.55
N ASN A 146 8.85 -4.07 -12.50
CA ASN A 146 8.57 -2.78 -13.12
C ASN A 146 8.51 -2.85 -14.64
N ALA A 147 9.40 -3.63 -15.28
CA ALA A 147 9.36 -3.86 -16.73
C ALA A 147 8.04 -4.54 -17.16
N GLN A 148 7.56 -5.50 -16.36
CA GLN A 148 6.26 -6.13 -16.61
C GLN A 148 5.10 -5.15 -16.47
N MET A 149 5.11 -4.27 -15.44
CA MET A 149 4.11 -3.21 -15.32
C MET A 149 4.11 -2.27 -16.51
N GLN A 150 5.31 -1.81 -16.94
CA GLN A 150 5.45 -0.92 -18.10
C GLN A 150 4.92 -1.56 -19.38
N GLN A 151 5.22 -2.85 -19.59
CA GLN A 151 4.71 -3.58 -20.75
C GLN A 151 3.18 -3.66 -20.72
N ARG A 152 2.58 -4.04 -19.58
CA ARG A 152 1.13 -4.09 -19.42
C ARG A 152 0.48 -2.73 -19.69
N LEU A 153 1.05 -1.63 -19.17
CA LEU A 153 0.56 -0.27 -19.45
C LEU A 153 0.66 0.08 -20.94
N ALA A 154 1.74 -0.32 -21.63
CA ALA A 154 1.92 -0.06 -23.05
C ALA A 154 0.96 -0.89 -23.92
N ASP A 155 0.59 -2.08 -23.48
CA ASP A 155 -0.34 -2.98 -24.16
C ASP A 155 -1.82 -2.55 -24.02
N LEU A 156 -2.12 -1.66 -23.06
CA LEU A 156 -3.46 -1.11 -22.91
C LEU A 156 -3.81 -0.28 -24.14
N ARG A 157 -4.98 -0.55 -24.72
CA ARG A 157 -5.47 0.23 -25.83
C ARG A 157 -5.75 1.67 -25.39
N GLN A 158 -5.18 2.62 -26.12
CA GLN A 158 -5.51 4.03 -25.92
C GLN A 158 -6.96 4.26 -26.34
N ARG A 159 -7.83 4.51 -25.36
CA ARG A 159 -9.23 4.84 -25.64
C ARG A 159 -9.36 6.34 -25.88
N THR A 160 -10.16 6.69 -26.85
CA THR A 160 -10.43 8.08 -27.24
C THR A 160 -11.92 8.41 -27.23
N ASP A 161 -12.76 7.49 -26.75
CA ASP A 161 -14.21 7.61 -26.73
C ASP A 161 -14.77 8.44 -25.56
N GLY A 162 -13.89 8.82 -24.62
CA GLY A 162 -14.25 9.67 -23.48
C GLY A 162 -15.23 9.03 -22.49
N GLN A 163 -15.27 7.69 -22.43
CA GLN A 163 -16.13 6.99 -21.49
C GLN A 163 -15.84 7.38 -20.04
N VAL A 164 -16.90 7.53 -19.26
CA VAL A 164 -16.86 8.01 -17.89
C VAL A 164 -17.00 6.85 -16.92
N ALA A 165 -16.05 6.72 -16.00
CA ALA A 165 -16.09 5.71 -14.95
C ALA A 165 -16.35 6.33 -13.57
N LEU A 166 -17.07 5.60 -12.72
CA LEU A 166 -17.25 5.93 -11.32
C LEU A 166 -16.76 4.78 -10.44
N TYR A 167 -15.75 5.04 -9.61
CA TYR A 167 -15.35 4.10 -8.57
C TYR A 167 -16.32 4.12 -7.41
N MET A 168 -16.76 2.95 -6.94
CA MET A 168 -17.72 2.83 -5.85
C MET A 168 -17.25 1.77 -4.83
N THR A 169 -17.35 2.09 -3.55
CA THR A 169 -17.10 1.15 -2.44
C THR A 169 -18.40 0.80 -1.70
N PRO A 170 -18.43 -0.28 -0.89
CA PRO A 170 -19.59 -0.62 -0.06
C PRO A 170 -19.99 0.49 0.92
N ALA A 171 -19.02 1.28 1.37
CA ALA A 171 -19.28 2.45 2.22
C ALA A 171 -19.89 3.64 1.47
N GLY A 172 -20.07 3.56 0.15
CA GLY A 172 -20.57 4.67 -0.67
C GLY A 172 -19.55 5.79 -0.83
N VAL A 173 -18.28 5.42 -0.93
CA VAL A 173 -17.17 6.35 -1.11
C VAL A 173 -16.60 6.19 -2.50
N THR A 174 -16.20 7.31 -3.10
CA THR A 174 -15.45 7.43 -4.35
C THR A 174 -14.21 8.28 -4.13
N THR A 175 -13.40 8.46 -5.15
CA THR A 175 -12.20 9.30 -5.08
C THR A 175 -11.90 9.96 -6.42
N GLY A 176 -11.30 11.15 -6.36
CA GLY A 176 -10.92 11.94 -7.52
C GLY A 176 -9.40 12.14 -7.63
N PRO A 177 -8.96 13.19 -8.32
CA PRO A 177 -7.55 13.51 -8.55
C PRO A 177 -6.69 13.44 -7.29
N GLY A 178 -5.42 13.06 -7.45
CA GLY A 178 -4.48 12.89 -6.34
C GLY A 178 -4.65 11.57 -5.58
N SER A 179 -5.33 10.58 -6.15
CA SER A 179 -5.43 9.23 -5.62
C SER A 179 -4.99 8.19 -6.64
N LEU A 180 -4.43 7.10 -6.16
CA LEU A 180 -4.02 5.97 -7.01
C LEU A 180 -5.18 5.40 -7.84
N ILE A 181 -6.39 5.38 -7.28
CA ILE A 181 -7.59 4.91 -8.01
C ILE A 181 -7.93 5.83 -9.19
N HIS A 182 -7.77 7.14 -9.05
CA HIS A 182 -7.94 8.07 -10.17
C HIS A 182 -6.95 7.77 -11.28
N GLU A 183 -5.68 7.59 -10.95
CA GLU A 183 -4.63 7.22 -11.89
C GLU A 183 -4.91 5.88 -12.60
N MET A 184 -5.46 4.91 -11.88
CA MET A 184 -5.85 3.62 -12.45
C MET A 184 -7.00 3.76 -13.46
N ILE A 185 -8.00 4.61 -13.18
CA ILE A 185 -9.11 4.91 -14.11
C ILE A 185 -8.57 5.57 -15.38
N GLU A 186 -7.68 6.56 -15.24
CA GLU A 186 -7.08 7.24 -16.39
C GLU A 186 -6.15 6.33 -17.19
N ALA A 187 -5.37 5.48 -16.51
CA ALA A 187 -4.53 4.48 -17.17
C ALA A 187 -5.37 3.45 -17.97
N ALA A 188 -6.59 3.13 -17.51
CA ALA A 188 -7.54 2.31 -18.27
C ALA A 188 -8.16 3.04 -19.48
N GLY A 189 -7.78 4.31 -19.74
CA GLY A 189 -8.31 5.14 -20.84
C GLY A 189 -9.69 5.72 -20.56
N LEU A 190 -10.11 5.79 -19.29
CA LEU A 190 -11.41 6.27 -18.85
C LEU A 190 -11.29 7.64 -18.19
N THR A 191 -12.37 8.41 -18.23
CA THR A 191 -12.49 9.67 -17.48
C THR A 191 -13.13 9.43 -16.13
N ASN A 192 -12.49 9.87 -15.05
CA ASN A 192 -13.08 9.72 -13.73
C ASN A 192 -14.24 10.71 -13.53
N MET A 193 -15.44 10.18 -13.22
CA MET A 193 -16.62 10.99 -12.93
C MET A 193 -16.40 11.91 -11.73
N GLN A 194 -15.60 11.51 -10.73
CA GLN A 194 -15.25 12.36 -9.59
C GLN A 194 -14.10 13.30 -9.96
N THR A 195 -14.43 14.58 -10.07
CA THR A 195 -13.47 15.64 -10.47
C THR A 195 -12.85 16.37 -9.28
N GLU A 196 -13.46 16.26 -8.10
CA GLU A 196 -12.94 16.90 -6.89
C GLU A 196 -11.87 16.02 -6.24
N PRO A 197 -10.74 16.57 -5.80
CA PRO A 197 -9.64 15.80 -5.22
C PRO A 197 -10.00 15.01 -3.96
N GLY A 198 -9.34 13.87 -3.80
CA GLY A 198 -9.39 13.05 -2.59
C GLY A 198 -10.64 12.19 -2.44
N TRP A 199 -10.76 11.55 -1.27
CA TRP A 199 -11.85 10.64 -0.93
C TRP A 199 -13.11 11.40 -0.55
N ARG A 200 -14.27 11.02 -1.15
CA ARG A 200 -15.56 11.69 -0.97
C ARG A 200 -16.70 10.66 -1.00
N SER A 201 -17.87 11.09 -0.49
CA SER A 201 -19.10 10.33 -0.76
C SER A 201 -19.42 10.34 -2.25
N ILE A 202 -20.02 9.25 -2.75
CA ILE A 202 -20.50 9.19 -4.13
C ILE A 202 -21.47 10.36 -4.41
N PRO A 203 -21.40 10.99 -5.59
CA PRO A 203 -22.14 12.23 -5.88
C PRO A 203 -23.62 11.91 -6.25
N LEU A 204 -24.43 11.60 -5.23
CA LEU A 204 -25.83 11.19 -5.42
C LEU A 204 -26.66 12.20 -6.23
N GLU A 205 -26.46 13.49 -6.00
CA GLU A 205 -27.17 14.56 -6.74
C GLU A 205 -26.83 14.50 -8.23
N ARG A 206 -25.54 14.37 -8.56
CA ARG A 206 -25.07 14.26 -9.93
C ARG A 206 -25.61 12.97 -10.59
N LEU A 207 -25.56 11.85 -9.87
CA LEU A 207 -26.03 10.55 -10.33
C LEU A 207 -27.56 10.48 -10.58
N ALA A 208 -28.32 11.46 -10.07
CA ALA A 208 -29.73 11.57 -10.39
C ALA A 208 -29.99 12.03 -11.84
N TYR A 209 -29.04 12.75 -12.45
CA TYR A 209 -29.16 13.33 -13.79
C TYR A 209 -28.11 12.79 -14.78
N GLU A 210 -26.98 12.33 -14.31
CA GLU A 210 -25.88 11.81 -15.11
C GLU A 210 -25.63 10.34 -14.76
N LYS A 211 -25.27 9.55 -15.77
CA LYS A 211 -24.96 8.13 -15.62
C LYS A 211 -23.51 7.90 -16.03
N PRO A 212 -22.67 7.22 -15.21
CA PRO A 212 -21.39 6.75 -15.68
C PRO A 212 -21.58 5.62 -16.71
N ASP A 213 -20.66 5.52 -17.68
CA ASP A 213 -20.64 4.41 -18.62
C ASP A 213 -20.24 3.12 -17.89
N LEU A 214 -19.25 3.23 -17.01
CA LEU A 214 -18.71 2.13 -16.23
C LEU A 214 -18.73 2.44 -14.73
N VAL A 215 -19.12 1.46 -13.92
CA VAL A 215 -18.96 1.46 -12.46
C VAL A 215 -17.84 0.49 -12.08
N ALA A 216 -16.73 1.02 -11.57
CA ALA A 216 -15.65 0.25 -10.98
C ALA A 216 -16.02 -0.08 -9.52
N ALA A 217 -16.59 -1.28 -9.30
CA ALA A 217 -17.19 -1.68 -8.04
C ALA A 217 -16.20 -2.47 -7.17
N ALA A 218 -15.65 -1.83 -6.14
CA ALA A 218 -14.72 -2.47 -5.20
C ALA A 218 -15.46 -3.11 -4.01
N PHE A 219 -16.36 -4.06 -4.28
CA PHE A 219 -17.21 -4.67 -3.26
C PHE A 219 -16.74 -6.05 -2.81
N PHE A 220 -16.01 -6.78 -3.65
CA PHE A 220 -15.65 -8.16 -3.42
C PHE A 220 -14.28 -8.30 -2.80
N GLY A 221 -14.17 -9.13 -1.75
CA GLY A 221 -12.92 -9.41 -1.08
C GLY A 221 -12.40 -8.32 -0.13
N SER A 222 -13.08 -7.15 -0.04
CA SER A 222 -12.68 -6.11 0.89
C SER A 222 -12.99 -6.48 2.35
N ARG A 223 -12.20 -5.96 3.30
CA ARG A 223 -12.42 -6.18 4.75
C ARG A 223 -13.76 -5.60 5.24
N THR A 224 -14.34 -4.67 4.52
CA THR A 224 -15.57 -3.94 4.87
C THR A 224 -16.71 -4.31 3.94
N ASN A 225 -17.17 -5.57 3.99
CA ASN A 225 -18.29 -6.05 3.17
C ASN A 225 -19.68 -5.62 3.66
N HIS A 226 -19.78 -4.92 4.79
CA HIS A 226 -21.07 -4.48 5.32
C HIS A 226 -21.31 -3.01 4.98
N PRO A 227 -22.26 -2.69 4.08
CA PRO A 227 -22.67 -1.31 3.91
C PRO A 227 -23.23 -0.82 5.24
N ASP A 228 -22.62 0.22 5.77
CA ASP A 228 -23.11 0.93 6.94
C ASP A 228 -24.58 1.30 6.74
N ALA A 229 -25.37 1.33 7.82
CA ALA A 229 -26.76 1.76 7.77
C ALA A 229 -26.94 3.14 7.11
N TRP A 230 -25.92 3.97 7.19
CA TRP A 230 -25.86 5.33 6.64
C TRP A 230 -25.11 5.44 5.30
N SER A 231 -24.66 4.31 4.74
CA SER A 231 -23.95 4.34 3.46
C SER A 231 -24.81 4.93 2.33
N PRO A 232 -24.27 5.87 1.55
CA PRO A 232 -24.90 6.36 0.33
C PRO A 232 -25.27 5.25 -0.66
N MET A 233 -24.65 4.07 -0.57
CA MET A 233 -24.99 2.90 -1.40
C MET A 233 -26.38 2.34 -1.15
N LYS A 234 -27.05 2.69 -0.04
CA LYS A 234 -28.46 2.35 0.20
C LYS A 234 -29.43 3.22 -0.57
N HIS A 235 -28.97 4.38 -1.06
CA HIS A 235 -29.81 5.28 -1.82
C HIS A 235 -30.21 4.66 -3.18
N PRO A 236 -31.49 4.76 -3.60
CA PRO A 236 -31.95 4.17 -4.87
C PRO A 236 -31.15 4.64 -6.09
N VAL A 237 -30.76 5.89 -6.14
CA VAL A 237 -29.94 6.47 -7.23
C VAL A 237 -28.60 5.75 -7.36
N ALA A 238 -27.88 5.50 -6.25
CA ALA A 238 -26.63 4.77 -6.29
C ALA A 238 -26.80 3.32 -6.74
N ARG A 239 -27.84 2.64 -6.23
CA ARG A 239 -28.15 1.24 -6.61
C ARG A 239 -28.52 1.12 -8.06
N THR A 240 -29.19 2.14 -8.62
CA THR A 240 -29.57 2.17 -10.03
C THR A 240 -28.34 2.14 -10.94
N GLN A 241 -27.22 2.75 -10.55
CA GLN A 241 -25.99 2.74 -11.36
C GLN A 241 -25.45 1.31 -11.52
N LEU A 242 -25.56 0.48 -10.47
CA LEU A 242 -25.14 -0.93 -10.53
C LEU A 242 -25.99 -1.81 -11.46
N THR A 243 -27.12 -1.32 -11.94
CA THR A 243 -28.04 -2.04 -12.85
C THR A 243 -28.11 -1.43 -14.24
N LYS A 244 -27.77 -0.15 -14.39
CA LYS A 244 -27.90 0.60 -15.64
C LYS A 244 -26.58 0.92 -16.33
N SER A 245 -25.46 0.91 -15.58
CA SER A 245 -24.11 1.07 -16.11
C SER A 245 -23.46 -0.30 -16.31
N GLU A 246 -22.40 -0.35 -17.10
CA GLU A 246 -21.51 -1.50 -17.07
C GLU A 246 -20.84 -1.58 -15.69
N VAL A 247 -20.76 -2.76 -15.10
CA VAL A 247 -20.17 -2.95 -13.77
C VAL A 247 -18.97 -3.87 -13.86
N VAL A 248 -17.82 -3.32 -13.58
CA VAL A 248 -16.59 -4.08 -13.41
C VAL A 248 -16.35 -4.30 -11.92
N SER A 249 -16.36 -5.57 -11.51
CA SER A 249 -16.09 -5.95 -10.14
C SER A 249 -14.59 -5.97 -9.90
N LEU A 250 -14.11 -5.04 -9.08
CA LEU A 250 -12.69 -5.01 -8.66
C LEU A 250 -12.51 -5.88 -7.42
N GLU A 251 -11.61 -6.86 -7.50
CA GLU A 251 -11.27 -7.66 -6.34
C GLU A 251 -10.56 -6.81 -5.28
N GLY A 252 -10.88 -7.07 -4.01
CA GLY A 252 -10.22 -6.39 -2.89
C GLY A 252 -8.69 -6.61 -2.88
N ALA A 253 -8.25 -7.76 -3.37
CA ALA A 253 -6.84 -8.08 -3.52
C ALA A 253 -6.10 -7.11 -4.46
N TRP A 254 -6.76 -6.54 -5.47
CA TRP A 254 -6.17 -5.61 -6.43
C TRP A 254 -6.08 -4.17 -5.93
N THR A 255 -6.91 -3.80 -4.95
CA THR A 255 -7.10 -2.40 -4.55
C THR A 255 -6.88 -2.13 -3.06
N SER A 256 -6.70 -3.18 -2.23
CA SER A 256 -6.51 -3.02 -0.78
C SER A 256 -5.13 -2.49 -0.40
N CYS A 257 -4.13 -2.68 -1.25
CA CYS A 257 -2.78 -2.17 -1.11
C CYS A 257 -2.30 -1.59 -2.44
N SER A 258 -1.25 -0.77 -2.40
CA SER A 258 -0.56 -0.34 -3.61
C SER A 258 0.57 -1.31 -3.97
N GLY A 259 0.67 -1.67 -5.24
CA GLY A 259 1.69 -2.59 -5.75
C GLY A 259 1.46 -2.90 -7.23
N TRP A 260 2.33 -3.70 -7.83
CA TRP A 260 2.27 -4.07 -9.26
C TRP A 260 0.94 -4.72 -9.68
N PHE A 261 0.25 -5.36 -8.73
CA PHE A 261 -1.02 -6.05 -8.95
C PHE A 261 -2.20 -5.13 -9.24
N LEU A 262 -2.03 -3.81 -9.05
CA LEU A 262 -3.03 -2.82 -9.47
C LEU A 262 -3.35 -2.91 -10.98
N MET A 263 -2.41 -3.45 -11.77
CA MET A 263 -2.60 -3.65 -13.20
C MET A 263 -3.77 -4.56 -13.54
N ASP A 264 -4.08 -5.54 -12.67
CA ASP A 264 -5.24 -6.43 -12.87
C ASP A 264 -6.56 -5.62 -12.82
N ALA A 265 -6.63 -4.62 -11.94
CA ALA A 265 -7.79 -3.73 -11.87
C ALA A 265 -7.85 -2.74 -13.04
N VAL A 266 -6.69 -2.24 -13.49
CA VAL A 266 -6.60 -1.34 -14.66
C VAL A 266 -7.07 -2.06 -15.92
N GLU A 267 -6.56 -3.26 -16.17
CA GLU A 267 -6.95 -4.09 -17.32
C GLU A 267 -8.44 -4.48 -17.28
N ALA A 268 -8.94 -4.90 -16.11
CA ALA A 268 -10.35 -5.22 -15.95
C ALA A 268 -11.26 -4.03 -16.27
N MET A 269 -10.88 -2.81 -15.89
CA MET A 269 -11.62 -1.60 -16.25
C MET A 269 -11.51 -1.30 -17.74
N ALA A 270 -10.34 -1.48 -18.35
CA ALA A 270 -10.15 -1.28 -19.78
C ALA A 270 -10.97 -2.27 -20.62
N GLU A 271 -11.01 -3.55 -20.24
CA GLU A 271 -11.76 -4.61 -20.91
C GLU A 271 -13.28 -4.46 -20.75
N GLY A 272 -13.75 -4.02 -19.56
CA GLY A 272 -15.17 -3.89 -19.23
C GLY A 272 -15.92 -2.96 -20.17
N THR A 273 -15.23 -2.07 -20.85
CA THR A 273 -15.83 -1.11 -21.80
C THR A 273 -15.82 -1.59 -23.26
N GLU A 274 -15.29 -2.79 -23.52
CA GLU A 274 -15.24 -3.39 -24.89
C GLU A 274 -16.48 -4.21 -25.27
N ARG A 275 -17.48 -4.33 -24.36
CA ARG A 275 -18.68 -5.16 -24.55
C ARG A 275 -19.89 -4.40 -25.07
#